data_05eb5a57f29a3e309adbcefa0fe75794
#
_entry.id   05eb5a57f29a3e309adbcefa0fe75794
#
_cell.length_a   1.000
_cell.length_b   1.000
_cell.length_c   1.000
_cell.angle_alpha   90.00
_cell.angle_beta   90.00
_cell.angle_gamma   90.00
#
_symmetry.space_group_name_H-M   'P 1'
#
loop_
_entity.id
_entity.type
_entity.pdbx_description
1 polymer ?
#
loop_
_entity_poly.entity_id
_entity_poly.type
_entity_poly.pdbx_seq_one_letter_code
_entity_poly.pdbx_strand_id
1 'polypeptide(L)'
;RSLGADCEIVQNEAPFEKATALKMTEQYLFDPLKFLSSLPVEFEIYENTRAIKVDVVNKLVYTGGGCVKAKKIIVATHYPIINPHGNYIMKLRQSTSYTIAVKEKCSQGMWLEERAEGLSVRPFREGTLFGGIDHRTGRIGKYGKFEKLTERVKTQFGSVNITNCWAAQDVMTFDGMPMAGKYAKNLKDIYVVTGFNKWGMTN
;
A
#
# COMPACT_ATOMS: atom_id res chain seq x y z
N ARG A 1 21.90 13.35 -7.48
CA ARG A 1 22.99 13.84 -6.62
C ARG A 1 22.76 15.26 -6.09
N SER A 2 22.06 16.13 -6.83
CA SER A 2 21.78 17.52 -6.38
C SER A 2 20.94 17.60 -5.10
N LEU A 3 20.22 16.54 -4.74
CA LEU A 3 19.40 16.45 -3.51
C LEU A 3 20.09 15.71 -2.36
N GLY A 4 21.37 15.38 -2.50
CA GLY A 4 22.17 14.70 -1.47
C GLY A 4 21.88 13.19 -1.32
N ALA A 5 21.12 12.59 -2.21
CA ALA A 5 20.90 11.15 -2.19
C ALA A 5 22.16 10.40 -2.66
N ASP A 6 22.59 9.40 -1.87
CA ASP A 6 23.65 8.49 -2.26
C ASP A 6 23.10 7.44 -3.21
N CYS A 7 23.33 7.66 -4.51
CA CYS A 7 22.83 6.79 -5.57
C CYS A 7 23.80 6.75 -6.76
N GLU A 8 23.80 5.63 -7.45
CA GLU A 8 24.60 5.39 -8.67
C GLU A 8 23.75 4.79 -9.79
N ILE A 9 24.12 5.11 -11.01
CA ILE A 9 23.52 4.47 -12.20
C ILE A 9 24.29 3.20 -12.49
N VAL A 10 23.58 2.07 -12.49
CA VAL A 10 24.14 0.75 -12.76
C VAL A 10 23.50 0.13 -14.00
N GLN A 11 24.24 -0.69 -14.71
CA GLN A 11 23.77 -1.40 -15.89
C GLN A 11 23.84 -2.90 -15.65
N ASN A 12 22.76 -3.62 -16.00
CA ASN A 12 22.67 -5.08 -15.92
C ASN A 12 22.86 -5.67 -14.50
N GLU A 13 22.74 -4.89 -13.44
CA GLU A 13 22.72 -5.38 -12.06
C GLU A 13 21.31 -5.74 -11.59
N ALA A 14 20.30 -5.07 -12.15
CA ALA A 14 18.91 -5.39 -11.86
C ALA A 14 18.55 -6.79 -12.40
N PRO A 15 17.65 -7.51 -11.74
CA PRO A 15 17.21 -8.82 -12.19
C PRO A 15 16.29 -8.75 -13.42
N PHE A 16 16.35 -7.65 -14.15
CA PHE A 16 15.59 -7.37 -15.37
C PHE A 16 16.53 -7.34 -16.57
N GLU A 17 16.13 -7.95 -17.69
CA GLU A 17 16.96 -8.00 -18.88
C GLU A 17 17.34 -6.60 -19.39
N LYS A 18 18.64 -6.39 -19.60
CA LYS A 18 19.23 -5.17 -20.18
C LYS A 18 18.77 -3.88 -19.49
N ALA A 19 18.52 -3.92 -18.19
CA ALA A 19 18.05 -2.77 -17.47
C ALA A 19 19.18 -1.84 -17.03
N THR A 20 18.98 -0.55 -17.23
CA THR A 20 19.70 0.50 -16.51
C THR A 20 18.89 0.84 -15.26
N ALA A 21 19.53 0.86 -14.11
CA ALA A 21 18.87 1.12 -12.84
C ALA A 21 19.56 2.21 -12.04
N LEU A 22 18.79 2.89 -11.19
CA LEU A 22 19.30 3.73 -10.14
C LEU A 22 19.42 2.88 -8.88
N LYS A 23 20.65 2.66 -8.43
CA LYS A 23 20.96 1.89 -7.23
C LYS A 23 21.14 2.83 -6.05
N MET A 24 20.45 2.54 -4.97
CA MET A 24 20.60 3.21 -3.69
C MET A 24 21.14 2.21 -2.69
N THR A 25 22.24 2.55 -2.02
CA THR A 25 22.88 1.74 -0.98
C THR A 25 22.25 2.00 0.39
N GLU A 26 22.61 1.22 1.37
CA GLU A 26 22.16 1.37 2.76
C GLU A 26 20.63 1.40 2.96
N GLN A 27 19.90 0.63 2.12
CA GLN A 27 18.46 0.47 2.25
C GLN A 27 18.12 -0.75 3.10
N TYR A 28 16.97 -0.70 3.79
CA TYR A 28 16.55 -1.74 4.72
C TYR A 28 15.25 -2.40 4.26
N LEU A 29 15.16 -3.72 4.47
CA LEU A 29 13.90 -4.45 4.40
C LEU A 29 13.14 -4.30 5.71
N PHE A 30 11.91 -3.89 5.61
CA PHE A 30 11.03 -3.67 6.74
C PHE A 30 9.93 -4.76 6.82
N ASP A 31 9.79 -5.38 7.98
CA ASP A 31 8.68 -6.30 8.27
C ASP A 31 7.62 -5.56 9.09
N PRO A 32 6.50 -5.13 8.46
CA PRO A 32 5.48 -4.34 9.13
C PRO A 32 4.76 -5.09 10.26
N LEU A 33 4.62 -6.41 10.16
CA LEU A 33 3.97 -7.19 11.22
C LEU A 33 4.85 -7.31 12.45
N LYS A 34 6.16 -7.52 12.28
CA LYS A 34 7.11 -7.50 13.39
C LYS A 34 7.16 -6.13 14.06
N PHE A 35 7.16 -5.06 13.27
CA PHE A 35 7.12 -3.70 13.80
C PHE A 35 5.85 -3.47 14.62
N LEU A 36 4.67 -3.76 14.07
CA LEU A 36 3.41 -3.57 14.79
C LEU A 36 3.34 -4.40 16.07
N SER A 37 3.83 -5.65 16.06
CA SER A 37 3.85 -6.49 17.25
C SER A 37 4.86 -6.05 18.32
N SER A 38 5.85 -5.24 17.96
CA SER A 38 6.84 -4.68 18.89
C SER A 38 6.42 -3.36 19.53
N LEU A 39 5.35 -2.75 19.04
CA LEU A 39 4.86 -1.49 19.61
C LEU A 39 4.24 -1.73 20.99
N PRO A 40 4.60 -0.94 22.01
CA PRO A 40 3.89 -0.98 23.29
C PRO A 40 2.47 -0.45 23.07
N VAL A 41 1.49 -1.31 23.24
CA VAL A 41 0.08 -0.94 23.11
C VAL A 41 -0.45 -0.53 24.48
N GLU A 42 -0.58 0.76 24.69
CA GLU A 42 -1.15 1.36 25.93
C GLU A 42 -2.60 1.82 25.75
N PHE A 43 -3.27 1.38 24.69
CA PHE A 43 -4.65 1.77 24.36
C PHE A 43 -5.49 0.54 24.03
N GLU A 44 -6.80 0.69 24.18
CA GLU A 44 -7.75 -0.38 23.89
C GLU A 44 -7.90 -0.61 22.38
N ILE A 45 -7.80 -1.87 21.96
CA ILE A 45 -8.03 -2.30 20.58
C ILE A 45 -9.27 -3.19 20.55
N TYR A 46 -10.24 -2.83 19.73
CA TYR A 46 -11.45 -3.62 19.50
C TYR A 46 -11.38 -4.28 18.12
N GLU A 47 -10.89 -5.50 18.08
CA GLU A 47 -10.86 -6.30 16.86
C GLU A 47 -12.27 -6.76 16.46
N ASN A 48 -12.44 -7.11 15.18
CA ASN A 48 -13.73 -7.55 14.62
C ASN A 48 -14.89 -6.57 14.85
N THR A 49 -14.57 -5.30 15.14
CA THR A 49 -15.51 -4.25 15.46
C THR A 49 -15.56 -3.21 14.35
N ARG A 50 -16.32 -3.50 13.31
CA ARG A 50 -16.43 -2.64 12.14
C ARG A 50 -17.23 -1.37 12.45
N ALA A 51 -16.66 -0.20 12.19
CA ALA A 51 -17.37 1.07 12.16
C ALA A 51 -18.31 1.10 10.95
N ILE A 52 -19.62 1.24 11.17
CA ILE A 52 -20.67 1.21 10.15
C ILE A 52 -21.06 2.63 9.74
N LYS A 53 -21.17 3.53 10.73
CA LYS A 53 -21.61 4.91 10.55
C LYS A 53 -20.93 5.81 11.56
N VAL A 54 -20.66 7.05 11.19
CA VAL A 54 -20.17 8.10 12.08
C VAL A 54 -21.15 9.25 12.08
N ASP A 55 -21.70 9.58 13.26
CA ASP A 55 -22.42 10.82 13.49
C ASP A 55 -21.41 11.90 13.83
N VAL A 56 -21.16 12.76 12.88
CA VAL A 56 -20.14 13.81 12.98
C VAL A 56 -20.52 14.94 13.94
N VAL A 57 -21.81 15.15 14.17
CA VAL A 57 -22.34 16.20 15.06
C VAL A 57 -22.19 15.77 16.52
N ASN A 58 -22.70 14.59 16.84
CA ASN A 58 -22.68 14.04 18.19
C ASN A 58 -21.39 13.28 18.52
N LYS A 59 -20.50 13.11 17.55
CA LYS A 59 -19.25 12.35 17.66
C LYS A 59 -19.47 10.91 18.14
N LEU A 60 -20.42 10.21 17.48
CA LEU A 60 -20.75 8.83 17.74
C LEU A 60 -20.28 7.94 16.59
N VAL A 61 -19.58 6.87 16.93
CA VAL A 61 -19.20 5.82 15.99
C VAL A 61 -20.08 4.61 16.24
N TYR A 62 -20.89 4.24 15.27
CA TYR A 62 -21.77 3.08 15.33
C TYR A 62 -21.07 1.83 14.82
N THR A 63 -21.20 0.75 15.55
CA THR A 63 -20.69 -0.58 15.23
C THR A 63 -21.80 -1.62 15.28
N GLY A 64 -21.52 -2.85 14.88
CA GLY A 64 -22.49 -3.95 15.01
C GLY A 64 -22.86 -4.30 16.45
N GLY A 65 -22.01 -3.98 17.43
CA GLY A 65 -22.22 -4.26 18.87
C GLY A 65 -22.67 -3.06 19.70
N GLY A 66 -22.86 -1.87 19.09
CA GLY A 66 -23.24 -0.67 19.84
C GLY A 66 -22.67 0.61 19.26
N CYS A 67 -22.58 1.65 20.07
CA CYS A 67 -21.95 2.91 19.65
C CYS A 67 -20.92 3.42 20.67
N VAL A 68 -19.90 4.09 20.18
CA VAL A 68 -18.85 4.71 20.97
C VAL A 68 -18.94 6.22 20.83
N LYS A 69 -19.03 6.95 21.94
CA LYS A 69 -18.95 8.41 21.97
C LYS A 69 -17.50 8.82 22.21
N ALA A 70 -16.96 9.66 21.35
CA ALA A 70 -15.58 10.09 21.43
C ALA A 70 -15.45 11.62 21.52
N LYS A 71 -14.39 12.12 22.15
CA LYS A 71 -14.04 13.55 22.14
C LYS A 71 -13.47 13.97 20.78
N LYS A 72 -12.66 13.11 20.18
CA LYS A 72 -12.05 13.26 18.86
C LYS A 72 -12.17 11.97 18.09
N ILE A 73 -12.32 12.04 16.78
CA ILE A 73 -12.37 10.89 15.87
C ILE A 73 -11.27 11.04 14.84
N ILE A 74 -10.43 10.01 14.68
CA ILE A 74 -9.43 9.93 13.63
C ILE A 74 -9.88 8.83 12.65
N VAL A 75 -10.14 9.22 11.42
CA VAL A 75 -10.51 8.29 10.34
C VAL A 75 -9.24 7.83 9.64
N ALA A 76 -8.76 6.66 10.01
CA ALA A 76 -7.58 6.00 9.45
C ALA A 76 -7.97 4.70 8.72
N THR A 77 -9.10 4.73 8.03
CA THR A 77 -9.76 3.57 7.39
C THR A 77 -9.25 3.30 5.98
N HIS A 78 -8.02 3.72 5.65
CA HIS A 78 -7.44 3.67 4.33
C HIS A 78 -8.21 4.56 3.35
N TYR A 79 -9.41 4.18 2.89
CA TYR A 79 -10.33 5.07 2.20
C TYR A 79 -11.33 5.67 3.21
N PRO A 80 -11.53 7.01 3.23
CA PRO A 80 -12.41 7.67 4.20
C PRO A 80 -13.87 7.22 4.06
N ILE A 81 -14.50 6.87 5.19
CA ILE A 81 -15.85 6.29 5.22
C ILE A 81 -16.96 7.31 5.52
N ILE A 82 -16.63 8.55 5.87
CA ILE A 82 -17.61 9.59 6.20
C ILE A 82 -17.99 10.33 4.91
N ASN A 83 -19.16 10.04 4.37
CA ASN A 83 -19.75 10.78 3.26
C ASN A 83 -21.00 11.53 3.79
N PRO A 84 -21.28 12.75 3.34
CA PRO A 84 -20.74 13.51 2.21
C PRO A 84 -19.59 14.51 2.54
N HIS A 85 -19.06 14.48 3.75
CA HIS A 85 -18.07 15.46 4.20
C HIS A 85 -16.69 15.24 3.56
N GLY A 86 -15.96 16.34 3.29
CA GLY A 86 -14.58 16.31 2.81
C GLY A 86 -14.41 16.05 1.32
N ASN A 87 -15.42 15.58 0.59
CA ASN A 87 -15.40 15.31 -0.85
C ASN A 87 -14.23 14.41 -1.30
N TYR A 88 -13.90 13.40 -0.50
CA TYR A 88 -12.73 12.52 -0.76
C TYR A 88 -12.83 11.73 -2.06
N ILE A 89 -14.03 11.44 -2.52
CA ILE A 89 -14.26 10.80 -3.83
C ILE A 89 -13.69 11.61 -5.00
N MET A 90 -13.59 12.93 -4.84
CA MET A 90 -13.02 13.83 -5.84
C MET A 90 -11.51 14.05 -5.66
N LYS A 91 -10.92 13.61 -4.56
CA LYS A 91 -9.51 13.83 -4.21
C LYS A 91 -8.68 12.56 -4.26
N LEU A 92 -9.35 11.42 -4.18
CA LEU A 92 -8.72 10.13 -4.04
C LEU A 92 -9.20 9.17 -5.13
N ARG A 93 -8.32 8.27 -5.50
CA ARG A 93 -8.64 7.09 -6.32
C ARG A 93 -8.01 5.86 -5.71
N GLN A 94 -8.57 4.70 -5.97
CA GLN A 94 -7.96 3.44 -5.56
C GLN A 94 -7.26 2.76 -6.74
N SER A 95 -6.11 2.18 -6.47
CA SER A 95 -5.35 1.34 -7.39
C SER A 95 -5.21 -0.04 -6.79
N THR A 96 -5.50 -1.08 -7.56
CA THR A 96 -5.31 -2.47 -7.13
C THR A 96 -3.99 -2.99 -7.68
N SER A 97 -3.18 -3.54 -6.79
CA SER A 97 -1.91 -4.20 -7.07
C SER A 97 -2.02 -5.69 -6.77
N TYR A 98 -1.31 -6.52 -7.53
CA TYR A 98 -1.28 -7.96 -7.35
C TYR A 98 0.11 -8.38 -6.87
N THR A 99 0.14 -9.38 -6.00
CA THR A 99 1.39 -9.92 -5.46
C THR A 99 1.35 -11.44 -5.49
N ILE A 100 2.47 -12.05 -5.85
CA ILE A 100 2.72 -13.48 -5.72
C ILE A 100 3.97 -13.71 -4.87
N ALA A 101 3.92 -14.71 -4.04
CA ALA A 101 5.07 -15.23 -3.29
C ALA A 101 5.56 -16.51 -3.94
N VAL A 102 6.86 -16.63 -4.13
CA VAL A 102 7.50 -17.83 -4.68
C VAL A 102 8.56 -18.36 -3.74
N LYS A 103 8.86 -19.66 -3.84
CA LYS A 103 9.89 -20.32 -3.00
C LYS A 103 11.31 -19.95 -3.42
N GLU A 104 11.51 -19.63 -4.69
CA GLU A 104 12.81 -19.37 -5.26
C GLU A 104 13.39 -18.02 -4.83
N LYS A 105 14.68 -17.98 -4.57
CA LYS A 105 15.45 -16.74 -4.31
C LYS A 105 15.82 -16.09 -5.63
N CYS A 106 14.94 -15.28 -6.16
CA CYS A 106 15.12 -14.65 -7.48
C CYS A 106 15.88 -13.32 -7.43
N SER A 107 16.07 -12.73 -6.24
CA SER A 107 16.79 -11.47 -6.08
C SER A 107 17.41 -11.36 -4.70
N GLN A 108 18.56 -10.70 -4.60
CA GLN A 108 19.19 -10.36 -3.32
C GLN A 108 18.79 -8.97 -2.81
N GLY A 109 18.29 -8.10 -3.68
CA GLY A 109 17.88 -6.73 -3.38
C GLY A 109 16.41 -6.47 -3.69
N MET A 110 15.97 -5.27 -3.35
CA MET A 110 14.66 -4.75 -3.72
C MET A 110 14.77 -3.99 -5.03
N TRP A 111 13.87 -4.30 -5.98
CA TRP A 111 13.86 -3.68 -7.29
C TRP A 111 12.46 -3.27 -7.70
N LEU A 112 12.37 -2.15 -8.40
CA LEU A 112 11.13 -1.63 -8.95
C LEU A 112 11.35 -1.21 -10.40
N GLU A 113 10.55 -1.77 -11.31
CA GLU A 113 10.50 -1.27 -12.68
C GLU A 113 9.63 -0.03 -12.77
N GLU A 114 10.19 1.08 -13.23
CA GLU A 114 9.46 2.32 -13.46
C GLU A 114 8.82 2.33 -14.85
N ARG A 115 7.74 1.58 -15.00
CA ARG A 115 6.90 1.56 -16.21
C ARG A 115 5.46 1.16 -15.88
N ALA A 116 4.55 1.42 -16.81
CA ALA A 116 3.19 0.92 -16.70
C ALA A 116 3.19 -0.60 -16.53
N GLU A 117 2.46 -1.12 -15.54
CA GLU A 117 2.44 -2.54 -15.16
C GLU A 117 3.83 -3.10 -14.81
N GLY A 118 4.75 -2.25 -14.31
CA GLY A 118 6.08 -2.64 -13.86
C GLY A 118 6.07 -3.67 -12.74
N LEU A 119 7.15 -4.47 -12.65
CA LEU A 119 7.34 -5.42 -11.56
C LEU A 119 8.06 -4.76 -10.40
N SER A 120 7.63 -5.10 -9.20
CA SER A 120 8.43 -4.96 -7.98
C SER A 120 8.91 -6.34 -7.54
N VAL A 121 10.16 -6.42 -7.11
CA VAL A 121 10.81 -7.66 -6.69
C VAL A 121 11.49 -7.41 -5.36
N ARG A 122 11.26 -8.27 -4.38
CA ARG A 122 11.96 -8.19 -3.10
C ARG A 122 12.15 -9.56 -2.46
N PRO A 123 13.27 -9.81 -1.76
CA PRO A 123 13.42 -10.98 -0.92
C PRO A 123 12.34 -11.02 0.19
N PHE A 124 11.87 -12.21 0.50
CA PHE A 124 10.95 -12.41 1.62
C PHE A 124 11.17 -13.79 2.23
N ARG A 125 11.64 -13.83 3.46
CA ARG A 125 12.02 -15.09 4.14
C ARG A 125 13.02 -15.87 3.27
N GLU A 126 12.70 -17.12 2.93
CA GLU A 126 13.53 -17.97 2.07
C GLU A 126 13.20 -17.86 0.57
N GLY A 127 12.25 -17.03 0.20
CA GLY A 127 11.77 -16.88 -1.18
C GLY A 127 11.79 -15.43 -1.69
N THR A 128 10.93 -15.15 -2.65
CA THR A 128 10.79 -13.83 -3.28
C THR A 128 9.34 -13.42 -3.41
N LEU A 129 9.05 -12.14 -3.21
CA LEU A 129 7.78 -11.51 -3.55
C LEU A 129 7.90 -10.75 -4.87
N PHE A 130 6.94 -10.97 -5.74
CA PHE A 130 6.74 -10.19 -6.96
C PHE A 130 5.42 -9.45 -6.89
N GLY A 131 5.45 -8.14 -7.12
CA GLY A 131 4.26 -7.29 -7.21
C GLY A 131 4.16 -6.65 -8.58
N GLY A 132 2.95 -6.22 -8.98
CA GLY A 132 2.77 -5.48 -10.21
C GLY A 132 1.39 -5.62 -10.83
N ILE A 133 1.31 -5.34 -12.14
CA ILE A 133 0.08 -5.40 -12.94
C ILE A 133 -1.03 -4.50 -12.35
N ASP A 134 -0.62 -3.34 -11.87
CA ASP A 134 -1.48 -2.37 -11.22
C ASP A 134 -2.57 -1.84 -12.16
N HIS A 135 -3.75 -1.58 -11.62
CA HIS A 135 -4.81 -0.92 -12.36
C HIS A 135 -5.71 -0.10 -11.45
N ARG A 136 -6.41 0.88 -12.01
CA ARG A 136 -7.42 1.64 -11.27
C ARG A 136 -8.55 0.71 -10.84
N THR A 137 -8.82 0.66 -9.54
CA THR A 137 -9.93 -0.12 -8.96
C THR A 137 -11.27 0.31 -9.56
N GLY A 138 -12.17 -0.66 -9.79
CA GLY A 138 -13.49 -0.42 -10.38
C GLY A 138 -13.51 -0.31 -11.90
N ARG A 139 -12.39 -0.27 -12.59
CA ARG A 139 -12.36 -0.47 -14.03
C ARG A 139 -12.54 -1.95 -14.33
N ILE A 140 -13.52 -2.28 -15.17
CA ILE A 140 -13.69 -3.63 -15.71
C ILE A 140 -12.46 -3.93 -16.55
N GLY A 141 -11.49 -4.63 -15.97
CA GLY A 141 -10.33 -5.15 -16.67
C GLY A 141 -10.58 -6.58 -17.13
N LYS A 142 -9.86 -7.03 -18.16
CA LYS A 142 -9.86 -8.45 -18.51
C LYS A 142 -9.45 -9.26 -17.28
N TYR A 143 -10.17 -10.33 -17.00
CA TYR A 143 -9.81 -11.34 -15.99
C TYR A 143 -8.37 -11.82 -16.25
N GLY A 144 -7.74 -12.41 -15.25
CA GLY A 144 -6.41 -13.01 -15.43
C GLY A 144 -5.24 -12.13 -15.00
N LYS A 145 -5.41 -11.27 -14.01
CA LYS A 145 -4.31 -10.40 -13.54
C LYS A 145 -3.20 -11.19 -12.81
N PHE A 146 -3.56 -12.20 -12.05
CA PHE A 146 -2.58 -13.11 -11.42
C PHE A 146 -1.88 -13.96 -12.47
N GLU A 147 -2.61 -14.44 -13.46
CA GLU A 147 -2.06 -15.18 -14.60
C GLU A 147 -1.04 -14.33 -15.36
N LYS A 148 -1.40 -13.08 -15.66
CA LYS A 148 -0.50 -12.13 -16.33
C LYS A 148 0.76 -11.84 -15.51
N LEU A 149 0.61 -11.66 -14.19
CA LEU A 149 1.77 -11.47 -13.29
C LEU A 149 2.64 -12.74 -13.27
N THR A 150 2.02 -13.91 -13.16
CA THR A 150 2.71 -15.19 -13.15
C THR A 150 3.47 -15.45 -14.45
N GLU A 151 2.82 -15.22 -15.60
CA GLU A 151 3.43 -15.37 -16.91
C GLU A 151 4.65 -14.46 -17.06
N ARG A 152 4.51 -13.20 -16.65
CA ARG A 152 5.59 -12.24 -16.71
C ARG A 152 6.79 -12.64 -15.83
N VAL A 153 6.51 -13.11 -14.61
CA VAL A 153 7.56 -13.60 -13.70
C VAL A 153 8.23 -14.83 -14.31
N LYS A 154 7.48 -15.78 -14.83
CA LYS A 154 8.05 -16.97 -15.49
C LYS A 154 8.89 -16.64 -16.71
N THR A 155 8.46 -15.69 -17.52
CA THR A 155 9.22 -15.24 -18.69
C THR A 155 10.57 -14.65 -18.31
N GLN A 156 10.62 -13.94 -17.18
CA GLN A 156 11.80 -13.19 -16.78
C GLN A 156 12.72 -13.95 -15.81
N PHE A 157 12.16 -14.80 -14.95
CA PHE A 157 12.89 -15.51 -13.89
C PHE A 157 12.87 -17.04 -14.06
N GLY A 158 12.25 -17.55 -15.11
CA GLY A 158 12.11 -18.98 -15.34
C GLY A 158 10.97 -19.60 -14.55
N SER A 159 11.03 -20.93 -14.39
CA SER A 159 10.02 -21.67 -13.65
C SER A 159 10.08 -21.32 -12.16
N VAL A 160 8.95 -20.90 -11.59
CA VAL A 160 8.79 -20.53 -10.17
C VAL A 160 7.67 -21.31 -9.54
N ASN A 161 7.82 -21.64 -8.25
CA ASN A 161 6.82 -22.32 -7.45
C ASN A 161 6.06 -21.30 -6.59
N ILE A 162 4.85 -20.94 -7.02
CA ILE A 162 4.00 -19.98 -6.34
C ILE A 162 3.42 -20.61 -5.08
N THR A 163 3.64 -19.99 -3.94
CA THR A 163 3.11 -20.43 -2.64
C THR A 163 1.85 -19.69 -2.22
N ASN A 164 1.79 -18.41 -2.52
CA ASN A 164 0.67 -17.55 -2.15
C ASN A 164 0.44 -16.48 -3.22
N CYS A 165 -0.79 -16.00 -3.31
CA CYS A 165 -1.14 -14.84 -4.12
C CYS A 165 -2.21 -14.01 -3.41
N TRP A 166 -2.13 -12.69 -3.54
CA TRP A 166 -3.13 -11.75 -3.01
C TRP A 166 -3.13 -10.46 -3.80
N ALA A 167 -4.21 -9.70 -3.66
CA ALA A 167 -4.32 -8.35 -4.18
C ALA A 167 -4.54 -7.36 -3.03
N ALA A 168 -4.01 -6.17 -3.17
CA ALA A 168 -4.20 -5.06 -2.25
C ALA A 168 -4.64 -3.80 -2.99
N GLN A 169 -5.35 -2.93 -2.30
CA GLN A 169 -5.77 -1.65 -2.84
C GLN A 169 -5.00 -0.53 -2.15
N ASP A 170 -4.45 0.37 -2.95
CA ASP A 170 -3.78 1.57 -2.48
C ASP A 170 -4.68 2.78 -2.69
N VAL A 171 -4.70 3.70 -1.75
CA VAL A 171 -5.41 4.97 -1.90
C VAL A 171 -4.44 6.02 -2.41
N MET A 172 -4.67 6.43 -3.65
CA MET A 172 -3.83 7.37 -4.37
C MET A 172 -4.44 8.76 -4.34
N THR A 173 -3.65 9.75 -3.98
CA THR A 173 -4.00 11.17 -4.18
C THR A 173 -3.68 11.62 -5.60
N PHE A 174 -4.27 12.71 -6.06
CA PHE A 174 -3.98 13.22 -7.40
C PHE A 174 -2.64 13.96 -7.48
N ASP A 175 -2.19 14.53 -6.36
CA ASP A 175 -0.94 15.29 -6.25
C ASP A 175 0.23 14.46 -5.68
N GLY A 176 -0.02 13.19 -5.34
CA GLY A 176 0.99 12.30 -4.75
C GLY A 176 1.27 12.54 -3.26
N MET A 177 0.63 13.54 -2.64
CA MET A 177 0.87 13.91 -1.25
C MET A 177 -0.13 13.22 -0.30
N PRO A 178 0.33 12.60 0.80
CA PRO A 178 -0.56 12.05 1.82
C PRO A 178 -1.40 13.15 2.49
N MET A 179 -2.58 12.78 2.94
CA MET A 179 -3.48 13.67 3.65
C MET A 179 -3.51 13.32 5.14
N ALA A 180 -3.05 14.23 5.99
CA ALA A 180 -3.17 14.13 7.44
C ALA A 180 -3.67 15.47 8.01
N GLY A 181 -4.80 15.47 8.73
CA GLY A 181 -5.34 16.71 9.28
C GLY A 181 -6.83 16.69 9.55
N LYS A 182 -7.47 17.87 9.61
CA LYS A 182 -8.92 17.98 9.78
C LYS A 182 -9.66 17.32 8.62
N TYR A 183 -10.68 16.54 8.94
CA TYR A 183 -11.49 15.82 7.95
C TYR A 183 -12.18 16.78 6.96
N ALA A 184 -12.75 17.86 7.45
CA ALA A 184 -13.31 18.97 6.66
C ALA A 184 -13.29 20.26 7.49
N LYS A 185 -13.33 21.42 6.82
CA LYS A 185 -13.26 22.73 7.46
C LYS A 185 -14.36 22.96 8.52
N ASN A 186 -15.55 22.44 8.24
CA ASN A 186 -16.74 22.59 9.09
C ASN A 186 -16.90 21.48 10.14
N LEU A 187 -15.98 20.52 10.22
CA LEU A 187 -16.03 19.45 11.23
C LEU A 187 -14.99 19.70 12.32
N LYS A 188 -15.49 19.89 13.53
CA LYS A 188 -14.68 20.04 14.73
C LYS A 188 -14.33 18.67 15.31
N ASP A 189 -13.05 18.47 15.65
CA ASP A 189 -12.53 17.28 16.34
C ASP A 189 -12.66 15.97 15.52
N ILE A 190 -12.80 16.08 14.20
CA ILE A 190 -12.75 14.94 13.29
C ILE A 190 -11.56 15.11 12.35
N TYR A 191 -10.72 14.10 12.29
CA TYR A 191 -9.47 14.10 11.55
C TYR A 191 -9.44 12.93 10.58
N VAL A 192 -8.55 13.00 9.59
CA VAL A 192 -8.30 11.96 8.60
C VAL A 192 -6.82 11.74 8.43
N VAL A 193 -6.47 10.49 8.16
CA VAL A 193 -5.14 10.07 7.72
C VAL A 193 -5.36 9.09 6.58
N THR A 194 -4.96 9.48 5.36
CA THR A 194 -5.23 8.72 4.12
C THR A 194 -4.34 9.15 2.96
N GLY A 195 -4.45 8.45 1.84
CA GLY A 195 -3.81 8.85 0.59
C GLY A 195 -2.30 8.65 0.57
N PHE A 196 -1.79 7.65 1.27
CA PHE A 196 -0.35 7.36 1.36
C PHE A 196 0.22 6.75 0.07
N ASN A 197 -0.59 6.63 -0.98
CA ASN A 197 -0.20 5.98 -2.22
C ASN A 197 0.35 4.57 -1.93
N LYS A 198 1.60 4.29 -2.35
CA LYS A 198 2.29 3.01 -2.06
C LYS A 198 3.33 3.12 -0.93
N TRP A 199 3.35 4.24 -0.22
CA TRP A 199 4.40 4.60 0.75
C TRP A 199 3.91 4.58 2.21
N GLY A 200 2.80 3.90 2.48
CA GLY A 200 2.13 3.95 3.79
C GLY A 200 2.98 3.56 5.00
N MET A 201 4.04 2.76 4.80
CA MET A 201 4.94 2.36 5.88
C MET A 201 6.21 3.24 5.98
N THR A 202 6.40 4.16 5.04
CA THR A 202 7.60 5.02 4.96
C THR A 202 7.28 6.51 5.06
N ASN A 203 6.01 6.87 5.15
CA ASN A 203 5.52 8.24 5.33
C ASN A 203 5.23 8.56 6.80
#